data_5cbb9c8aa26da8756da9d88176ea5e18
#
_entry.id   5cbb9c8aa26da8756da9d88176ea5e18
#
_cell.length_a   1.000
_cell.length_b   1.000
_cell.length_c   1.000
_cell.angle_alpha   90.00
_cell.angle_beta   90.00
_cell.angle_gamma   90.00
#
_symmetry.space_group_name_H-M   'P 1'
#
loop_
_entity.id
_entity.type
_entity.pdbx_description
1 polymer ?
#
loop_
_entity_poly.entity_id
_entity_poly.type
_entity_poly.pdbx_seq_one_letter_code
_entity_poly.pdbx_strand_id
1 'polypeptide(L)'
;ALELKAGDCCAGAPPVLAFDKQGNLVRHWGGKGEGYDWPGSNHGIFVDHLGNVWIGGNGPGDSHIVKFTKDGKFLAQYGKPNARQSGKNAQGQATFTGGSKDPGNFGRVAKIFVDPKANEAYLADGYLNKRVAVLDGNTGAMKRFWGAYGRPPDDANLGPYDPAAPPAQQFRNPVHCADLSTDGLLYVCDRLNDRIQVFRPDGTFVSETFVAKN
;
A
#
# COMPACT_ATOMS: atom_id res chain seq x y z
N ALA A 1 -6.68 -20.90 -15.44
CA ALA A 1 -5.95 -21.58 -14.36
C ALA A 1 -4.53 -21.02 -14.31
N LEU A 2 -4.11 -20.49 -13.16
CA LEU A 2 -2.73 -20.06 -12.94
C LEU A 2 -1.86 -21.33 -12.79
N GLU A 3 -1.11 -21.66 -13.82
CA GLU A 3 -0.02 -22.63 -13.70
C GLU A 3 1.18 -21.98 -13.01
N LEU A 4 1.08 -21.76 -11.72
CA LEU A 4 2.24 -21.46 -10.89
C LEU A 4 2.84 -22.80 -10.45
N LYS A 5 3.82 -23.30 -11.19
CA LYS A 5 4.61 -24.46 -10.76
C LYS A 5 5.49 -24.03 -9.58
N ALA A 6 5.08 -24.39 -8.39
CA ALA A 6 5.89 -24.28 -7.18
C ALA A 6 6.69 -25.59 -6.97
N GLY A 7 7.58 -25.92 -7.90
CA GLY A 7 8.34 -27.16 -7.90
C GLY A 7 7.59 -28.32 -8.57
N ASP A 8 8.21 -29.50 -8.59
CA ASP A 8 7.70 -30.69 -9.31
C ASP A 8 6.45 -31.32 -8.69
N CYS A 9 6.08 -30.94 -7.47
CA CYS A 9 5.00 -31.59 -6.71
C CYS A 9 3.73 -30.74 -6.55
N CYS A 10 3.79 -29.42 -6.81
CA CYS A 10 2.76 -28.53 -6.27
C CYS A 10 2.36 -27.43 -7.24
N ALA A 11 1.06 -27.09 -7.29
CA ALA A 11 0.55 -25.88 -7.93
C ALA A 11 0.41 -24.77 -6.86
N GLY A 12 0.71 -23.52 -7.22
CA GLY A 12 0.48 -22.38 -6.35
C GLY A 12 -1.01 -22.18 -6.06
N ALA A 13 -1.35 -21.83 -4.84
CA ALA A 13 -2.71 -21.45 -4.48
C ALA A 13 -3.14 -20.15 -5.19
N PRO A 14 -4.43 -19.95 -5.45
CA PRO A 14 -4.95 -18.64 -5.87
C PRO A 14 -4.54 -17.55 -4.89
N PRO A 15 -4.31 -16.30 -5.35
CA PRO A 15 -3.79 -15.22 -4.52
C PRO A 15 -4.65 -14.84 -3.31
N VAL A 16 -5.95 -15.06 -3.37
CA VAL A 16 -6.89 -14.78 -2.26
C VAL A 16 -7.54 -16.09 -1.80
N LEU A 17 -7.38 -16.37 -0.53
CA LEU A 17 -8.03 -17.47 0.16
C LEU A 17 -8.89 -16.93 1.29
N ALA A 18 -10.15 -17.35 1.37
CA ALA A 18 -11.05 -16.99 2.44
C ALA A 18 -11.42 -18.23 3.25
N PHE A 19 -11.30 -18.11 4.57
CA PHE A 19 -11.60 -19.17 5.53
C PHE A 19 -12.76 -18.76 6.42
N ASP A 20 -13.55 -19.73 6.88
CA ASP A 20 -14.50 -19.54 7.96
C ASP A 20 -13.79 -19.47 9.33
N LYS A 21 -14.58 -19.25 10.40
CA LYS A 21 -14.04 -19.19 11.78
C LYS A 21 -13.47 -20.52 12.28
N GLN A 22 -13.80 -21.61 11.63
CA GLN A 22 -13.32 -22.97 11.93
C GLN A 22 -12.06 -23.32 11.13
N GLY A 23 -11.62 -22.44 10.23
CA GLY A 23 -10.45 -22.65 9.38
C GLY A 23 -10.72 -23.41 8.09
N ASN A 24 -11.97 -23.65 7.71
CA ASN A 24 -12.32 -24.29 6.46
C ASN A 24 -12.20 -23.28 5.31
N LEU A 25 -11.60 -23.68 4.20
CA LEU A 25 -11.52 -22.86 3.00
C LEU A 25 -12.92 -22.75 2.37
N VAL A 26 -13.48 -21.54 2.35
CA VAL A 26 -14.82 -21.26 1.81
C VAL A 26 -14.81 -20.60 0.44
N ARG A 27 -13.71 -19.91 0.08
CA ARG A 27 -13.53 -19.29 -1.24
C ARG A 27 -12.06 -19.18 -1.58
N HIS A 28 -11.78 -19.17 -2.88
CA HIS A 28 -10.47 -18.84 -3.42
C HIS A 28 -10.63 -18.19 -4.80
N TRP A 29 -9.84 -17.17 -5.07
CA TRP A 29 -9.89 -16.42 -6.34
C TRP A 29 -8.66 -15.52 -6.51
N GLY A 30 -8.60 -14.78 -7.63
CA GLY A 30 -7.58 -13.79 -7.93
C GLY A 30 -6.60 -14.24 -9.00
N GLY A 31 -5.64 -13.38 -9.29
CA GLY A 31 -4.73 -13.50 -10.41
C GLY A 31 -5.22 -12.74 -11.64
N LYS A 32 -4.59 -12.98 -12.80
CA LYS A 32 -4.92 -12.30 -14.05
C LYS A 32 -6.38 -12.51 -14.45
N GLY A 33 -7.02 -11.45 -14.93
CA GLY A 33 -8.40 -11.47 -15.39
C GLY A 33 -8.66 -10.37 -16.42
N GLU A 34 -9.91 -10.17 -16.79
CA GLU A 34 -10.32 -9.17 -17.76
C GLU A 34 -10.67 -7.85 -17.08
N GLY A 35 -10.25 -6.73 -17.70
CA GLY A 35 -10.58 -5.37 -17.26
C GLY A 35 -9.76 -4.82 -16.10
N TYR A 36 -8.77 -5.56 -15.61
CA TYR A 36 -7.85 -5.10 -14.56
C TYR A 36 -6.47 -5.73 -14.68
N ASP A 37 -5.51 -5.09 -14.02
CA ASP A 37 -4.15 -5.59 -13.88
C ASP A 37 -3.95 -6.15 -12.46
N TRP A 38 -3.68 -7.46 -12.34
CA TRP A 38 -3.37 -8.04 -11.05
C TRP A 38 -1.98 -7.60 -10.58
N PRO A 39 -1.79 -7.21 -9.29
CA PRO A 39 -0.47 -6.84 -8.77
C PRO A 39 0.56 -7.93 -9.00
N GLY A 40 1.77 -7.54 -9.41
CA GLY A 40 2.87 -8.45 -9.67
C GLY A 40 3.40 -9.15 -8.41
N SER A 41 3.27 -8.50 -7.25
CA SER A 41 3.58 -9.06 -5.94
C SER A 41 2.51 -8.60 -4.95
N ASN A 42 1.59 -9.51 -4.58
CA ASN A 42 0.53 -9.20 -3.61
C ASN A 42 1.12 -8.80 -2.27
N HIS A 43 0.64 -7.69 -1.69
CA HIS A 43 1.12 -7.23 -0.39
C HIS A 43 -0.02 -6.83 0.55
N GLY A 44 -0.54 -5.61 0.42
CA GLY A 44 -1.64 -5.14 1.26
C GLY A 44 -3.00 -5.72 0.83
N ILE A 45 -3.72 -6.31 1.77
CA ILE A 45 -5.12 -6.73 1.58
C ILE A 45 -5.97 -6.17 2.71
N PHE A 46 -7.16 -5.68 2.38
CA PHE A 46 -8.14 -5.19 3.35
C PHE A 46 -9.56 -5.51 2.89
N VAL A 47 -10.42 -5.91 3.82
CA VAL A 47 -11.86 -6.08 3.56
C VAL A 47 -12.60 -4.92 4.21
N ASP A 48 -13.25 -4.09 3.38
CA ASP A 48 -13.99 -2.93 3.87
C ASP A 48 -15.34 -3.32 4.52
N HIS A 49 -16.00 -2.35 5.14
CA HIS A 49 -17.27 -2.54 5.84
C HIS A 49 -18.44 -2.93 4.92
N LEU A 50 -18.29 -2.79 3.61
CA LEU A 50 -19.25 -3.24 2.59
C LEU A 50 -18.92 -4.65 2.09
N GLY A 51 -17.86 -5.28 2.60
CA GLY A 51 -17.38 -6.59 2.20
C GLY A 51 -16.56 -6.57 0.91
N ASN A 52 -16.10 -5.41 0.43
CA ASN A 52 -15.22 -5.37 -0.74
C ASN A 52 -13.77 -5.60 -0.31
N VAL A 53 -13.02 -6.25 -1.17
CA VAL A 53 -11.62 -6.61 -0.96
C VAL A 53 -10.73 -5.66 -1.75
N TRP A 54 -9.88 -4.93 -1.04
CA TRP A 54 -8.89 -4.02 -1.60
C TRP A 54 -7.52 -4.70 -1.59
N ILE A 55 -6.80 -4.62 -2.68
CA ILE A 55 -5.51 -5.29 -2.83
C ILE A 55 -4.50 -4.31 -3.41
N GLY A 56 -3.37 -4.18 -2.72
CA GLY A 56 -2.18 -3.48 -3.18
C GLY A 56 -1.04 -4.44 -3.45
N GLY A 57 -0.01 -3.96 -4.13
CA GLY A 57 1.17 -4.74 -4.45
C GLY A 57 2.47 -3.97 -4.23
N ASN A 58 3.57 -4.72 -4.06
CA ASN A 58 4.91 -4.15 -3.89
C ASN A 58 5.91 -4.62 -4.97
N GLY A 59 5.45 -5.28 -6.01
CA GLY A 59 6.26 -5.63 -7.17
C GLY A 59 6.76 -4.40 -7.94
N PRO A 60 7.80 -4.54 -8.77
CA PRO A 60 8.42 -3.40 -9.45
C PRO A 60 7.44 -2.49 -10.20
N GLY A 61 6.49 -3.06 -10.92
CA GLY A 61 5.48 -2.34 -11.70
C GLY A 61 4.19 -1.97 -10.95
N ASP A 62 4.06 -2.31 -9.66
CA ASP A 62 2.82 -2.13 -8.91
C ASP A 62 2.61 -0.65 -8.54
N SER A 63 2.00 0.09 -9.45
CA SER A 63 1.68 1.52 -9.30
C SER A 63 0.16 1.75 -9.21
N HIS A 64 -0.60 0.72 -8.86
CA HIS A 64 -2.05 0.68 -8.79
C HIS A 64 -2.53 -0.18 -7.63
N ILE A 65 -3.80 -0.08 -7.31
CA ILE A 65 -4.54 -0.96 -6.40
C ILE A 65 -5.81 -1.43 -7.09
N VAL A 66 -6.31 -2.58 -6.68
CA VAL A 66 -7.54 -3.17 -7.24
C VAL A 66 -8.57 -3.44 -6.16
N LYS A 67 -9.84 -3.33 -6.51
CA LYS A 67 -10.99 -3.55 -5.64
C LYS A 67 -11.92 -4.60 -6.22
N PHE A 68 -12.33 -5.56 -5.40
CA PHE A 68 -13.22 -6.66 -5.77
C PHE A 68 -14.35 -6.81 -4.75
N THR A 69 -15.41 -7.52 -5.12
CA THR A 69 -16.33 -8.07 -4.14
C THR A 69 -15.67 -9.20 -3.37
N LYS A 70 -16.24 -9.62 -2.25
CA LYS A 70 -15.78 -10.79 -1.47
C LYS A 70 -15.72 -12.10 -2.29
N ASP A 71 -16.47 -12.16 -3.38
CA ASP A 71 -16.54 -13.35 -4.25
C ASP A 71 -15.61 -13.23 -5.48
N GLY A 72 -14.78 -12.20 -5.54
CA GLY A 72 -13.77 -12.01 -6.59
C GLY A 72 -14.28 -11.35 -7.86
N LYS A 73 -15.47 -10.73 -7.85
CA LYS A 73 -15.94 -9.92 -8.98
C LYS A 73 -15.20 -8.58 -8.96
N PHE A 74 -14.54 -8.23 -10.06
CA PHE A 74 -13.86 -6.94 -10.21
C PHE A 74 -14.84 -5.76 -10.07
N LEU A 75 -14.43 -4.75 -9.33
CA LEU A 75 -15.18 -3.51 -9.11
C LEU A 75 -14.45 -2.29 -9.67
N ALA A 76 -13.17 -2.13 -9.34
CA ALA A 76 -12.40 -0.96 -9.78
C ALA A 76 -10.89 -1.22 -9.70
N GLN A 77 -10.15 -0.45 -10.51
CA GLN A 77 -8.72 -0.28 -10.42
C GLN A 77 -8.40 1.21 -10.32
N TYR A 78 -7.53 1.56 -9.40
CA TYR A 78 -7.05 2.93 -9.20
C TYR A 78 -5.55 2.97 -9.44
N GLY A 79 -5.09 3.91 -10.27
CA GLY A 79 -3.73 3.93 -10.80
C GLY A 79 -3.51 3.00 -11.99
N LYS A 80 -2.31 3.03 -12.53
CA LYS A 80 -1.92 2.24 -13.71
C LYS A 80 -0.63 1.46 -13.42
N PRO A 81 -0.52 0.19 -13.85
CA PRO A 81 0.73 -0.54 -13.76
C PRO A 81 1.84 0.19 -14.49
N ASN A 82 3.06 0.06 -13.99
CA ASN A 82 4.27 0.69 -14.53
C ASN A 82 4.26 2.23 -14.59
N ALA A 83 3.29 2.91 -13.96
CA ALA A 83 3.25 4.38 -13.97
C ALA A 83 4.48 5.02 -13.28
N ARG A 84 5.22 4.27 -12.49
CA ARG A 84 6.48 4.70 -11.85
C ARG A 84 7.73 4.26 -12.60
N GLN A 85 7.60 3.68 -13.79
CA GLN A 85 8.77 3.32 -14.60
C GLN A 85 9.48 4.58 -15.08
N SER A 86 10.79 4.66 -14.81
CA SER A 86 11.63 5.81 -15.10
C SER A 86 12.65 5.56 -16.22
N GLY A 87 12.81 4.30 -16.63
CA GLY A 87 13.77 3.93 -17.68
C GLY A 87 14.18 2.48 -17.63
N LYS A 88 15.42 2.21 -18.05
CA LYS A 88 16.05 0.88 -17.97
C LYS A 88 17.47 1.03 -17.44
N ASN A 89 17.95 0.05 -16.69
CA ASN A 89 19.35 -0.05 -16.27
C ASN A 89 20.25 -0.58 -17.40
N ALA A 90 21.56 -0.71 -17.13
CA ALA A 90 22.54 -1.21 -18.09
C ALA A 90 22.27 -2.65 -18.58
N GLN A 91 21.51 -3.46 -17.80
CA GLN A 91 21.09 -4.81 -18.12
C GLN A 91 19.74 -4.86 -18.86
N GLY A 92 19.19 -3.69 -19.23
CA GLY A 92 17.90 -3.59 -19.93
C GLY A 92 16.66 -3.79 -19.04
N GLN A 93 16.83 -3.93 -17.74
CA GLN A 93 15.72 -4.12 -16.79
C GLN A 93 15.06 -2.77 -16.46
N ALA A 94 13.73 -2.76 -16.34
CA ALA A 94 12.98 -1.56 -15.99
C ALA A 94 13.41 -0.99 -14.63
N THR A 95 13.63 0.33 -14.60
CA THR A 95 13.87 1.09 -13.37
C THR A 95 12.63 1.89 -13.00
N PHE A 96 12.47 2.15 -11.70
CA PHE A 96 11.30 2.83 -11.16
C PHE A 96 11.73 3.89 -10.16
N THR A 97 11.01 5.01 -10.13
CA THR A 97 11.25 6.12 -9.20
C THR A 97 9.98 6.50 -8.46
N GLY A 98 10.14 7.06 -7.25
CA GLY A 98 9.04 7.62 -6.48
C GLY A 98 8.32 8.74 -7.23
N GLY A 99 7.10 8.96 -6.88
CA GLY A 99 6.24 10.01 -7.39
C GLY A 99 5.19 10.36 -6.35
N SER A 100 5.66 10.65 -5.13
CA SER A 100 4.81 10.85 -3.95
C SER A 100 3.84 12.03 -4.07
N LYS A 101 4.04 12.91 -5.06
CA LYS A 101 3.13 14.03 -5.35
C LYS A 101 2.12 13.75 -6.47
N ASP A 102 2.20 12.58 -7.12
CA ASP A 102 1.25 12.21 -8.18
C ASP A 102 -0.10 11.79 -7.58
N PRO A 103 -1.21 12.47 -7.88
CA PRO A 103 -2.52 12.12 -7.33
C PRO A 103 -3.16 10.90 -8.01
N GLY A 104 -2.67 10.47 -9.16
CA GLY A 104 -3.31 9.45 -9.98
C GLY A 104 -2.72 8.05 -9.88
N ASN A 105 -1.47 7.92 -9.40
CA ASN A 105 -0.77 6.64 -9.35
C ASN A 105 -0.01 6.46 -8.05
N PHE A 106 0.27 5.20 -7.70
CA PHE A 106 0.89 4.82 -6.44
C PHE A 106 2.33 4.32 -6.64
N GLY A 107 3.03 4.16 -5.54
CA GLY A 107 4.39 3.65 -5.50
C GLY A 107 4.52 2.42 -4.61
N ARG A 108 3.89 1.31 -5.01
CA ARG A 108 3.97 0.03 -4.31
C ARG A 108 3.34 0.11 -2.91
N VAL A 109 2.03 0.07 -2.88
CA VAL A 109 1.22 0.21 -1.65
C VAL A 109 1.46 -0.96 -0.71
N ALA A 110 1.93 -0.65 0.51
CA ALA A 110 2.23 -1.64 1.53
C ALA A 110 0.99 -2.12 2.28
N LYS A 111 0.09 -1.21 2.61
CA LYS A 111 -1.13 -1.51 3.37
C LYS A 111 -2.27 -0.59 2.97
N ILE A 112 -3.48 -1.10 3.15
CA ILE A 112 -4.74 -0.38 2.94
C ILE A 112 -5.56 -0.53 4.21
N PHE A 113 -6.19 0.54 4.64
CA PHE A 113 -7.22 0.57 5.68
C PHE A 113 -8.39 1.39 5.18
N VAL A 114 -9.63 0.96 5.39
CA VAL A 114 -10.82 1.73 5.03
C VAL A 114 -11.61 2.08 6.27
N ASP A 115 -11.76 3.39 6.53
CA ASP A 115 -12.59 3.90 7.61
C ASP A 115 -14.08 3.70 7.26
N PRO A 116 -14.83 2.93 8.07
CA PRO A 116 -16.24 2.69 7.81
C PRO A 116 -17.12 3.91 8.04
N LYS A 117 -16.68 4.91 8.81
CA LYS A 117 -17.46 6.11 9.13
C LYS A 117 -17.36 7.16 8.03
N ALA A 118 -16.12 7.48 7.62
CA ALA A 118 -15.88 8.47 6.58
C ALA A 118 -15.92 7.86 5.17
N ASN A 119 -15.90 6.53 5.05
CA ASN A 119 -15.70 5.78 3.81
C ASN A 119 -14.47 6.29 3.03
N GLU A 120 -13.35 6.38 3.74
CA GLU A 120 -12.06 6.81 3.21
C GLU A 120 -11.06 5.66 3.28
N ALA A 121 -10.35 5.43 2.19
CA ALA A 121 -9.27 4.45 2.13
C ALA A 121 -7.91 5.13 2.39
N TYR A 122 -7.25 4.75 3.48
CA TYR A 122 -5.91 5.18 3.85
C TYR A 122 -4.89 4.18 3.30
N LEU A 123 -3.98 4.65 2.49
CA LEU A 123 -2.95 3.85 1.84
C LEU A 123 -1.58 4.20 2.44
N ALA A 124 -0.89 3.20 2.98
CA ALA A 124 0.54 3.28 3.21
C ALA A 124 1.25 3.10 1.87
N ASP A 125 1.40 4.18 1.11
CA ASP A 125 1.98 4.20 -0.23
C ASP A 125 3.49 4.40 -0.12
N GLY A 126 4.21 3.31 0.21
CA GLY A 126 5.50 3.43 0.86
C GLY A 126 6.70 2.68 0.29
N TYR A 127 6.57 1.60 -0.48
CA TYR A 127 7.76 0.87 -0.94
C TYR A 127 8.56 1.61 -2.03
N LEU A 128 7.92 2.54 -2.74
CA LEU A 128 8.58 3.40 -3.70
C LEU A 128 8.25 4.88 -3.46
N ASN A 129 6.98 5.20 -3.17
CA ASN A 129 6.57 6.51 -2.68
C ASN A 129 6.87 6.64 -1.17
N LYS A 130 6.71 7.85 -0.63
CA LYS A 130 6.97 8.20 0.78
C LYS A 130 5.81 8.99 1.36
N ARG A 131 4.60 8.39 1.35
CA ARG A 131 3.39 9.11 1.76
C ARG A 131 2.33 8.21 2.36
N VAL A 132 1.43 8.83 3.10
CA VAL A 132 0.05 8.35 3.29
C VAL A 132 -0.80 8.99 2.20
N ALA A 133 -1.61 8.21 1.51
CA ALA A 133 -2.58 8.70 0.54
C ALA A 133 -3.98 8.31 0.98
N VAL A 134 -4.96 9.21 0.79
CA VAL A 134 -6.36 9.00 1.20
C VAL A 134 -7.26 9.14 0.00
N LEU A 135 -8.02 8.09 -0.25
CA LEU A 135 -8.99 8.04 -1.36
C LEU A 135 -10.42 8.06 -0.81
N ASP A 136 -11.32 8.56 -1.63
CA ASP A 136 -12.76 8.31 -1.46
C ASP A 136 -13.04 6.82 -1.69
N GLY A 137 -13.70 6.16 -0.74
CA GLY A 137 -13.93 4.72 -0.77
C GLY A 137 -14.88 4.24 -1.87
N ASN A 138 -15.73 5.13 -2.41
CA ASN A 138 -16.64 4.81 -3.50
C ASN A 138 -16.00 5.03 -4.87
N THR A 139 -15.40 6.20 -5.07
CA THR A 139 -14.94 6.66 -6.38
C THR A 139 -13.44 6.38 -6.61
N GLY A 140 -12.66 6.18 -5.54
CA GLY A 140 -11.21 6.09 -5.59
C GLY A 140 -10.51 7.41 -5.89
N ALA A 141 -11.23 8.52 -5.92
CA ALA A 141 -10.64 9.83 -6.11
C ALA A 141 -9.69 10.18 -4.97
N MET A 142 -8.51 10.69 -5.31
CA MET A 142 -7.55 11.19 -4.32
C MET A 142 -8.15 12.40 -3.58
N LYS A 143 -8.33 12.28 -2.27
CA LYS A 143 -8.82 13.37 -1.42
C LYS A 143 -7.67 14.22 -0.87
N ARG A 144 -6.62 13.57 -0.39
CA ARG A 144 -5.42 14.20 0.18
C ARG A 144 -4.27 13.20 0.29
N PHE A 145 -3.07 13.70 0.48
CA PHE A 145 -1.90 12.91 0.83
C PHE A 145 -0.89 13.77 1.58
N TRP A 146 -0.04 13.14 2.37
CA TRP A 146 1.03 13.82 3.11
C TRP A 146 2.24 12.92 3.36
N GLY A 147 3.37 13.54 3.64
CA GLY A 147 4.61 12.93 4.10
C GLY A 147 4.76 13.00 5.62
N ALA A 148 5.99 12.79 6.11
CA ALA A 148 6.26 12.91 7.53
C ALA A 148 5.89 14.30 8.09
N TYR A 149 5.43 14.32 9.32
CA TYR A 149 4.98 15.52 10.05
C TYR A 149 3.82 16.26 9.39
N GLY A 150 3.03 15.60 8.54
CA GLY A 150 1.92 16.23 7.80
C GLY A 150 2.37 17.16 6.68
N ARG A 151 3.64 17.18 6.34
CA ARG A 151 4.21 18.02 5.29
C ARG A 151 3.99 17.41 3.89
N PRO A 152 4.13 18.18 2.81
CA PRO A 152 4.20 17.62 1.47
C PRO A 152 5.25 16.50 1.39
N PRO A 153 4.95 15.35 0.75
CA PRO A 153 5.91 14.26 0.66
C PRO A 153 7.12 14.65 -0.18
N ASP A 154 8.28 14.08 0.18
CA ASP A 154 9.55 14.33 -0.50
C ASP A 154 10.21 12.98 -0.81
N ASP A 155 10.54 12.77 -2.09
CA ASP A 155 11.15 11.54 -2.61
C ASP A 155 12.68 11.55 -2.54
N ALA A 156 13.31 12.62 -2.02
CA ALA A 156 14.76 12.71 -1.90
C ALA A 156 15.35 11.53 -1.13
N ASN A 157 16.52 11.07 -1.58
CA ASN A 157 17.23 9.98 -0.91
C ASN A 157 17.84 10.47 0.41
N LEU A 158 17.51 9.80 1.51
CA LEU A 158 18.04 10.11 2.84
C LEU A 158 19.36 9.41 3.18
N GLY A 159 19.90 8.60 2.26
CA GLY A 159 21.06 7.77 2.55
C GLY A 159 20.75 6.64 3.58
N PRO A 160 21.76 5.99 4.15
CA PRO A 160 21.59 5.00 5.21
C PRO A 160 20.92 5.60 6.45
N TYR A 161 20.21 4.75 7.21
CA TYR A 161 19.69 5.14 8.52
C TYR A 161 20.83 5.25 9.53
N ASP A 162 20.83 6.33 10.30
CA ASP A 162 21.73 6.54 11.43
C ASP A 162 20.89 6.83 12.68
N PRO A 163 20.89 5.94 13.68
CA PRO A 163 20.11 6.11 14.90
C PRO A 163 20.60 7.27 15.78
N ALA A 164 21.86 7.71 15.61
CA ALA A 164 22.42 8.84 16.33
C ALA A 164 22.08 10.19 15.69
N ALA A 165 21.65 10.20 14.44
CA ALA A 165 21.26 11.43 13.73
C ALA A 165 19.95 12.01 14.27
N PRO A 166 19.72 13.33 14.09
CA PRO A 166 18.41 13.92 14.35
C PRO A 166 17.30 13.23 13.55
N PRO A 167 16.04 13.19 14.06
CA PRO A 167 14.92 12.59 13.35
C PRO A 167 14.76 13.10 11.93
N ALA A 168 14.70 12.18 10.97
CA ALA A 168 14.51 12.52 9.55
C ALA A 168 13.19 13.26 9.35
N GLN A 169 13.22 14.38 8.60
CA GLN A 169 12.06 15.23 8.37
C GLN A 169 11.14 14.73 7.26
N GLN A 170 11.43 13.59 6.67
CA GLN A 170 10.61 12.88 5.68
C GLN A 170 10.50 11.41 6.03
N PHE A 171 9.51 10.73 5.47
CA PHE A 171 9.42 9.28 5.55
C PHE A 171 10.57 8.60 4.81
N ARG A 172 10.97 7.43 5.31
CA ARG A 172 11.88 6.51 4.64
C ARG A 172 11.09 5.34 4.06
N ASN A 173 11.51 4.81 2.92
CA ASN A 173 10.84 3.63 2.36
C ASN A 173 11.10 2.37 3.20
N PRO A 174 10.05 1.59 3.51
CA PRO A 174 8.66 1.88 3.22
C PRO A 174 7.91 2.59 4.35
N VAL A 175 6.95 3.45 3.98
CA VAL A 175 5.80 3.73 4.84
C VAL A 175 4.96 2.46 4.81
N HIS A 176 4.90 1.72 5.93
CA HIS A 176 4.48 0.32 5.90
C HIS A 176 3.09 0.05 6.47
N CYS A 177 2.59 0.90 7.35
CA CYS A 177 1.21 0.87 7.83
C CYS A 177 0.61 2.27 7.92
N ALA A 178 -0.72 2.34 7.85
CA ALA A 178 -1.53 3.51 8.12
C ALA A 178 -2.90 3.01 8.60
N ASP A 179 -3.07 2.91 9.91
CA ASP A 179 -4.27 2.35 10.53
C ASP A 179 -4.94 3.38 11.44
N LEU A 180 -6.25 3.57 11.24
CA LEU A 180 -7.06 4.41 12.11
C LEU A 180 -7.50 3.60 13.32
N SER A 181 -7.22 4.11 14.52
CA SER A 181 -7.62 3.47 15.75
C SER A 181 -8.99 3.97 16.24
N THR A 182 -9.49 3.34 17.31
CA THR A 182 -10.79 3.68 17.90
C THR A 182 -10.84 5.05 18.55
N ASP A 183 -9.69 5.64 18.87
CA ASP A 183 -9.56 7.02 19.36
C ASP A 183 -9.62 8.09 18.25
N GLY A 184 -9.75 7.65 16.99
CA GLY A 184 -9.84 8.54 15.82
C GLY A 184 -8.49 9.08 15.35
N LEU A 185 -7.38 8.48 15.77
CA LEU A 185 -6.03 8.83 15.33
C LEU A 185 -5.47 7.81 14.33
N LEU A 186 -4.72 8.29 13.36
CA LEU A 186 -4.06 7.46 12.35
C LEU A 186 -2.62 7.19 12.75
N TYR A 187 -2.28 5.92 12.91
CA TYR A 187 -0.94 5.43 13.25
C TYR A 187 -0.22 5.00 11.99
N VAL A 188 0.94 5.61 11.72
CA VAL A 188 1.71 5.43 10.49
C VAL A 188 3.08 4.86 10.82
N CYS A 189 3.40 3.67 10.27
CA CYS A 189 4.69 3.02 10.46
C CYS A 189 5.70 3.54 9.42
N ASP A 190 6.68 4.30 9.87
CA ASP A 190 7.85 4.73 9.11
C ASP A 190 9.00 3.76 9.39
N ARG A 191 8.96 2.60 8.72
CA ARG A 191 9.71 1.39 9.09
C ARG A 191 11.22 1.60 9.17
N LEU A 192 11.85 2.19 8.17
CA LEU A 192 13.30 2.40 8.15
C LEU A 192 13.77 3.67 8.88
N ASN A 193 12.88 4.39 9.55
CA ASN A 193 13.21 5.40 10.55
C ASN A 193 12.93 4.90 11.98
N ASP A 194 12.59 3.62 12.15
CA ASP A 194 12.28 2.97 13.42
C ASP A 194 11.27 3.74 14.28
N ARG A 195 10.26 4.35 13.63
CA ARG A 195 9.27 5.18 14.33
C ARG A 195 7.85 4.94 13.86
N ILE A 196 6.93 5.30 14.75
CA ILE A 196 5.51 5.47 14.45
C ILE A 196 5.20 6.95 14.56
N GLN A 197 4.58 7.52 13.54
CA GLN A 197 4.01 8.86 13.59
C GLN A 197 2.50 8.78 13.68
N VAL A 198 1.93 9.64 14.51
CA VAL A 198 0.49 9.72 14.78
C VAL A 198 -0.06 10.99 14.16
N PHE A 199 -1.19 10.86 13.45
CA PHE A 199 -1.84 11.95 12.75
C PHE A 199 -3.33 12.01 13.08
N ARG A 200 -3.94 13.15 12.88
CA ARG A 200 -5.39 13.22 12.66
C ARG A 200 -5.73 12.73 11.25
N PRO A 201 -6.99 12.32 10.98
CA PRO A 201 -7.41 11.87 9.65
C PRO A 201 -7.17 12.88 8.52
N ASP A 202 -7.09 14.16 8.84
CA ASP A 202 -6.80 15.25 7.89
C ASP A 202 -5.31 15.40 7.53
N GLY A 203 -4.43 14.61 8.18
CA GLY A 203 -2.98 14.67 8.00
C GLY A 203 -2.25 15.57 8.98
N THR A 204 -2.96 16.20 9.93
CA THR A 204 -2.34 16.99 10.99
C THR A 204 -1.49 16.09 11.90
N PHE A 205 -0.21 16.35 12.00
CA PHE A 205 0.72 15.62 12.87
C PHE A 205 0.36 15.85 14.36
N VAL A 206 0.39 14.78 15.14
CA VAL A 206 0.09 14.79 16.58
C VAL A 206 1.34 14.47 17.40
N SER A 207 1.97 13.33 17.13
CA SER A 207 3.14 12.88 17.90
C SER A 207 3.94 11.83 17.13
N GLU A 208 5.12 11.52 17.64
CA GLU A 208 5.90 10.37 17.18
C GLU A 208 6.51 9.60 18.34
N THR A 209 6.77 8.32 18.10
CA THR A 209 7.49 7.45 19.04
C THR A 209 8.45 6.57 18.25
N PHE A 210 9.68 6.47 18.74
CA PHE A 210 10.69 5.53 18.21
C PHE A 210 10.50 4.17 18.87
N VAL A 211 10.46 3.12 18.04
CA VAL A 211 10.25 1.73 18.52
C VAL A 211 11.55 1.15 19.04
N ALA A 212 12.62 1.34 18.32
CA ALA A 212 13.99 1.03 18.74
C ALA A 212 14.95 1.96 17.97
N LYS A 213 15.90 2.56 18.68
CA LYS A 213 17.02 3.26 18.05
C LYS A 213 18.27 2.40 18.29
N ASN A 214 18.54 1.46 17.39
CA ASN A 214 19.69 0.58 17.44
C ASN A 214 20.67 0.92 16.33
#